data_40483c4d7a1df6f52c14f526c764ca9a
#
_entry.id   40483c4d7a1df6f52c14f526c764ca9a
#
_cell.length_a   1.000
_cell.length_b   1.000
_cell.length_c   1.000
_cell.angle_alpha   90.00
_cell.angle_beta   90.00
_cell.angle_gamma   90.00
#
_symmetry.space_group_name_H-M   'P 1'
#
loop_
_entity.id
_entity.type
_entity.pdbx_description
1 polymer ?
#
loop_
_entity_poly.entity_id
_entity_poly.type
_entity_poly.pdbx_seq_one_letter_code
_entity_poly.pdbx_strand_id
1 'polypeptide(L)'
;MRHRKPCFALFLSAVLVGVFLFGAASGASAADVINWKFQCHHTPGALSTTYVIPPFIETVKEKSGGRLNISLHYAGELVDYLEVFPALQANMIQISNTSTLFWRGSINMGWLQAGNLPPFVCRSLDDFEELYYRRGLDDLIAKEMEEKDIHYFSSHSVGNTYFWSKKPINGVEDLKGFKVRFFGSMSDTMEHFGASPVMLPHPETYMAIAMGTLDGSGTAWWLYRDLKLYEVCPYFIGPAWQVPQGMELWASKKAWDALPDDLKEIVTEAAKQFDADYARVCEEQEHLMFEQFEEWGTTYIEWGKEDIDRIVNEFSLPYLDKIDQDIGAKDPRVAEGVKIVKQFMKDRGYIE
;
A
#
# COMPACT_ATOMS: atom_id res chain seq x y z
N MET A 1 -68.39 -76.21 11.22
CA MET A 1 -68.50 -76.80 12.57
C MET A 1 -67.83 -75.85 13.59
N ARG A 2 -68.64 -75.51 14.63
CA ARG A 2 -68.29 -74.92 15.94
C ARG A 2 -67.57 -73.60 15.97
N HIS A 3 -68.28 -72.48 16.18
CA HIS A 3 -68.67 -71.86 17.45
C HIS A 3 -67.50 -71.53 18.39
N ARG A 4 -67.25 -70.27 18.67
CA ARG A 4 -67.72 -69.59 19.85
C ARG A 4 -67.27 -68.14 19.87
N LYS A 5 -68.26 -67.24 20.19
CA LYS A 5 -68.12 -65.81 20.62
C LYS A 5 -67.74 -65.81 22.13
N PRO A 6 -67.77 -64.71 22.81
CA PRO A 6 -67.00 -63.40 22.79
C PRO A 6 -66.36 -63.14 24.16
N CYS A 7 -65.60 -62.12 24.33
CA CYS A 7 -65.52 -61.39 25.61
C CYS A 7 -65.14 -59.91 25.45
N PHE A 8 -66.01 -59.10 25.98
CA PHE A 8 -65.87 -57.65 26.21
C PHE A 8 -64.79 -57.42 27.26
N ALA A 9 -63.97 -56.43 27.05
CA ALA A 9 -63.28 -55.66 28.09
C ALA A 9 -63.06 -54.23 27.68
N LEU A 10 -63.76 -53.36 28.36
CA LEU A 10 -63.51 -51.93 28.40
C LEU A 10 -62.10 -51.63 28.92
N PHE A 11 -61.38 -50.76 28.30
CA PHE A 11 -60.32 -50.03 28.99
C PHE A 11 -60.27 -48.57 28.53
N LEU A 12 -60.27 -47.82 29.56
CA LEU A 12 -60.24 -46.39 29.81
C LEU A 12 -59.40 -45.54 28.80
N SER A 13 -59.98 -44.44 28.44
CA SER A 13 -59.40 -43.27 27.75
C SER A 13 -58.32 -42.63 28.62
N ALA A 14 -57.09 -42.53 28.12
CA ALA A 14 -56.12 -41.58 28.63
C ALA A 14 -55.81 -40.60 27.50
N VAL A 15 -56.36 -39.38 27.61
CA VAL A 15 -56.05 -38.25 26.76
C VAL A 15 -54.68 -37.72 27.19
N LEU A 16 -53.65 -37.99 26.41
CA LEU A 16 -52.35 -37.35 26.57
C LEU A 16 -52.38 -36.07 25.76
N VAL A 17 -52.51 -34.94 26.47
CA VAL A 17 -52.30 -33.59 25.93
C VAL A 17 -50.82 -33.38 25.73
N GLY A 18 -50.35 -33.62 24.50
CA GLY A 18 -49.03 -33.25 24.08
C GLY A 18 -48.94 -31.75 23.89
N VAL A 19 -48.33 -31.06 24.86
CA VAL A 19 -47.94 -29.64 24.71
C VAL A 19 -46.80 -29.61 23.68
N PHE A 20 -47.11 -29.27 22.43
CA PHE A 20 -46.14 -28.88 21.45
C PHE A 20 -45.58 -27.50 21.86
N LEU A 21 -44.43 -27.52 22.55
CA LEU A 21 -43.58 -26.35 22.66
C LEU A 21 -43.05 -26.06 21.24
N PHE A 22 -43.74 -25.19 20.50
CA PHE A 22 -43.18 -24.49 19.39
C PHE A 22 -42.06 -23.60 19.94
N GLY A 23 -40.85 -24.12 19.99
CA GLY A 23 -39.65 -23.31 20.11
C GLY A 23 -39.68 -22.33 18.95
N ALA A 24 -39.90 -21.06 19.24
CA ALA A 24 -39.64 -20.00 18.31
C ALA A 24 -38.14 -20.08 17.96
N ALA A 25 -37.84 -20.80 16.89
CA ALA A 25 -36.58 -20.58 16.20
C ALA A 25 -36.63 -19.12 15.77
N SER A 26 -35.96 -18.25 16.54
CA SER A 26 -35.66 -16.91 16.10
C SER A 26 -34.96 -17.09 14.77
N GLY A 27 -35.69 -16.87 13.67
CA GLY A 27 -35.11 -16.84 12.35
C GLY A 27 -34.01 -15.76 12.39
N ALA A 28 -32.77 -16.18 12.50
CA ALA A 28 -31.67 -15.30 12.14
C ALA A 28 -31.98 -14.88 10.71
N SER A 29 -32.45 -13.66 10.54
CA SER A 29 -32.51 -13.03 9.22
C SER A 29 -31.12 -13.23 8.64
N ALA A 30 -31.03 -13.91 7.49
CA ALA A 30 -29.79 -13.95 6.77
C ALA A 30 -29.38 -12.49 6.56
N ALA A 31 -28.36 -12.04 7.30
CA ALA A 31 -27.88 -10.69 7.14
C ALA A 31 -27.48 -10.54 5.68
N ASP A 32 -27.95 -9.45 5.05
CA ASP A 32 -27.65 -9.19 3.64
C ASP A 32 -26.14 -9.23 3.43
N VAL A 33 -25.69 -10.06 2.50
CA VAL A 33 -24.28 -10.19 2.15
C VAL A 33 -23.86 -8.94 1.38
N ILE A 34 -22.88 -8.25 1.92
CA ILE A 34 -22.27 -7.07 1.30
C ILE A 34 -21.10 -7.53 0.43
N ASN A 35 -21.04 -7.04 -0.80
CA ASN A 35 -19.96 -7.40 -1.73
C ASN A 35 -19.15 -6.16 -2.07
N TRP A 36 -17.84 -6.22 -1.82
CA TRP A 36 -16.88 -5.20 -2.19
C TRP A 36 -15.95 -5.69 -3.29
N LYS A 37 -15.48 -4.76 -4.12
CA LYS A 37 -14.45 -4.97 -5.12
C LYS A 37 -13.18 -4.29 -4.64
N PHE A 38 -12.09 -5.07 -4.55
CA PHE A 38 -10.76 -4.58 -4.25
C PHE A 38 -9.95 -4.54 -5.56
N GLN A 39 -9.70 -3.36 -6.11
CA GLN A 39 -8.72 -3.24 -7.20
C GLN A 39 -7.39 -2.76 -6.65
N CYS A 40 -6.33 -3.55 -6.86
CA CYS A 40 -4.96 -3.18 -6.49
C CYS A 40 -4.19 -2.58 -7.68
N HIS A 41 -3.03 -1.99 -7.41
CA HIS A 41 -2.11 -1.44 -8.40
C HIS A 41 -1.14 -2.45 -9.01
N HIS A 42 -1.22 -3.71 -8.60
CA HIS A 42 -0.26 -4.74 -8.98
C HIS A 42 -0.88 -5.80 -9.88
N THR A 43 -0.02 -6.47 -10.64
CA THR A 43 -0.36 -7.61 -11.49
C THR A 43 -0.40 -8.91 -10.66
N PRO A 44 -1.00 -9.99 -11.19
CA PRO A 44 -0.89 -11.31 -10.58
C PRO A 44 0.56 -11.72 -10.36
N GLY A 45 0.86 -12.34 -9.21
CA GLY A 45 2.20 -12.81 -8.87
C GLY A 45 3.10 -11.77 -8.19
N ALA A 46 2.68 -10.49 -8.12
CA ALA A 46 3.38 -9.50 -7.31
C ALA A 46 3.32 -9.86 -5.81
N LEU A 47 4.27 -9.33 -5.04
CA LEU A 47 4.38 -9.57 -3.59
C LEU A 47 3.05 -9.34 -2.86
N SER A 48 2.40 -8.20 -3.09
CA SER A 48 1.12 -7.86 -2.45
C SER A 48 -0.01 -8.81 -2.82
N THR A 49 -0.11 -9.17 -4.11
CA THR A 49 -1.18 -10.03 -4.63
C THR A 49 -0.99 -11.50 -4.27
N THR A 50 0.20 -11.88 -3.84
CA THR A 50 0.53 -13.23 -3.43
C THR A 50 0.46 -13.41 -1.92
N TYR A 51 1.01 -12.47 -1.14
CA TYR A 51 1.26 -12.68 0.29
C TYR A 51 0.48 -11.76 1.23
N VAL A 52 -0.12 -10.66 0.73
CA VAL A 52 -0.71 -9.62 1.61
C VAL A 52 -2.21 -9.45 1.40
N ILE A 53 -2.65 -9.21 0.16
CA ILE A 53 -4.07 -8.95 -0.13
C ILE A 53 -4.95 -10.18 0.11
N PRO A 54 -4.59 -11.40 -0.33
CA PRO A 54 -5.43 -12.57 -0.10
C PRO A 54 -5.67 -12.89 1.39
N PRO A 55 -4.67 -12.87 2.29
CA PRO A 55 -4.90 -13.02 3.73
C PRO A 55 -5.83 -11.95 4.32
N PHE A 56 -5.70 -10.69 3.91
CA PHE A 56 -6.62 -9.62 4.33
C PHE A 56 -8.07 -9.95 3.96
N ILE A 57 -8.31 -10.34 2.71
CA ILE A 57 -9.65 -10.68 2.21
C ILE A 57 -10.24 -11.86 2.98
N GLU A 58 -9.46 -12.91 3.21
CA GLU A 58 -9.93 -14.09 3.94
C GLU A 58 -10.21 -13.76 5.42
N THR A 59 -9.35 -12.96 6.06
CA THR A 59 -9.57 -12.48 7.44
C THR A 59 -10.89 -11.72 7.57
N VAL A 60 -11.17 -10.80 6.64
CA VAL A 60 -12.44 -10.05 6.65
C VAL A 60 -13.63 -10.99 6.46
N LYS A 61 -13.54 -11.93 5.52
CA LYS A 61 -14.60 -12.91 5.26
C LYS A 61 -14.87 -13.80 6.45
N GLU A 62 -13.83 -14.38 7.06
CA GLU A 62 -13.95 -15.26 8.23
C GLU A 62 -14.53 -14.53 9.44
N LYS A 63 -13.94 -13.37 9.80
CA LYS A 63 -14.38 -12.60 10.97
C LYS A 63 -15.79 -12.03 10.81
N SER A 64 -16.20 -11.71 9.58
CA SER A 64 -17.58 -11.25 9.30
C SER A 64 -18.60 -12.39 9.23
N GLY A 65 -18.18 -13.67 9.31
CA GLY A 65 -19.04 -14.82 9.04
C GLY A 65 -19.59 -14.85 7.62
N GLY A 66 -18.86 -14.31 6.65
CA GLY A 66 -19.24 -14.20 5.24
C GLY A 66 -20.23 -13.06 4.94
N ARG A 67 -20.52 -12.17 5.90
CA ARG A 67 -21.39 -11.01 5.66
C ARG A 67 -20.75 -9.92 4.80
N LEU A 68 -19.41 -9.86 4.76
CA LEU A 68 -18.67 -8.99 3.86
C LEU A 68 -17.73 -9.85 3.00
N ASN A 69 -18.03 -9.90 1.71
CA ASN A 69 -17.20 -10.57 0.71
C ASN A 69 -16.44 -9.54 -0.11
N ILE A 70 -15.13 -9.74 -0.26
CA ILE A 70 -14.27 -8.87 -1.05
C ILE A 70 -13.72 -9.67 -2.22
N SER A 71 -13.92 -9.18 -3.47
CA SER A 71 -13.32 -9.77 -4.67
C SER A 71 -12.07 -9.00 -5.06
N LEU A 72 -10.94 -9.70 -5.24
CA LEU A 72 -9.69 -9.10 -5.71
C LEU A 72 -9.74 -8.91 -7.23
N HIS A 73 -9.35 -7.73 -7.68
CA HIS A 73 -9.13 -7.35 -9.07
C HIS A 73 -7.74 -6.72 -9.21
N TYR A 74 -7.04 -7.09 -10.27
CA TYR A 74 -5.68 -6.64 -10.52
C TYR A 74 -5.67 -5.29 -11.26
N ALA A 75 -4.49 -4.71 -11.39
CA ALA A 75 -4.30 -3.44 -12.07
C ALA A 75 -4.92 -3.45 -13.48
N GLY A 76 -5.80 -2.47 -13.76
CA GLY A 76 -6.47 -2.31 -15.05
C GLY A 76 -7.67 -3.22 -15.32
N GLU A 77 -8.07 -4.11 -14.39
CA GLU A 77 -9.22 -5.01 -14.65
C GLU A 77 -10.58 -4.32 -14.57
N LEU A 78 -10.77 -3.37 -13.67
CA LEU A 78 -12.03 -2.65 -13.52
C LEU A 78 -11.95 -1.24 -14.11
N VAL A 79 -10.88 -0.52 -13.79
CA VAL A 79 -10.59 0.82 -14.29
C VAL A 79 -9.08 0.99 -14.51
N ASP A 80 -8.72 1.95 -15.35
CA ASP A 80 -7.32 2.29 -15.56
C ASP A 80 -6.66 2.83 -14.29
N TYR A 81 -5.34 2.76 -14.25
CA TYR A 81 -4.52 3.08 -13.09
C TYR A 81 -4.84 4.43 -12.45
N LEU A 82 -4.95 5.50 -13.26
CA LEU A 82 -5.26 6.84 -12.77
C LEU A 82 -6.75 7.10 -12.52
N GLU A 83 -7.62 6.15 -12.87
CA GLU A 83 -9.06 6.22 -12.64
C GLU A 83 -9.50 5.59 -11.30
N VAL A 84 -8.57 4.99 -10.55
CA VAL A 84 -8.88 4.32 -9.26
C VAL A 84 -9.46 5.31 -8.24
N PHE A 85 -8.88 6.50 -8.11
CA PHE A 85 -9.37 7.52 -7.17
C PHE A 85 -10.78 7.99 -7.51
N PRO A 86 -11.10 8.47 -8.72
CA PRO A 86 -12.47 8.83 -9.08
C PRO A 86 -13.44 7.63 -9.02
N ALA A 87 -13.00 6.41 -9.28
CA ALA A 87 -13.83 5.22 -9.18
C ALA A 87 -14.22 4.87 -7.72
N LEU A 88 -13.32 5.10 -6.76
CA LEU A 88 -13.62 5.01 -5.32
C LEU A 88 -14.63 6.08 -4.90
N GLN A 89 -14.43 7.34 -5.31
CA GLN A 89 -15.37 8.44 -5.05
C GLN A 89 -16.77 8.12 -5.61
N ALA A 90 -16.84 7.56 -6.81
CA ALA A 90 -18.10 7.15 -7.44
C ALA A 90 -18.67 5.83 -6.87
N ASN A 91 -17.97 5.17 -5.95
CA ASN A 91 -18.32 3.85 -5.42
C ASN A 91 -18.43 2.74 -6.49
N MET A 92 -17.67 2.86 -7.57
CA MET A 92 -17.54 1.79 -8.59
C MET A 92 -16.61 0.66 -8.11
N ILE A 93 -15.59 1.02 -7.32
CA ILE A 93 -14.75 0.14 -6.50
C ILE A 93 -14.96 0.52 -5.03
N GLN A 94 -14.86 -0.44 -4.11
CA GLN A 94 -15.14 -0.19 -2.70
C GLN A 94 -13.87 -0.05 -1.86
N ILE A 95 -12.79 -0.72 -2.27
CA ILE A 95 -11.51 -0.67 -1.55
C ILE A 95 -10.34 -0.77 -2.55
N SER A 96 -9.23 -0.11 -2.25
CA SER A 96 -8.01 -0.16 -3.07
C SER A 96 -6.76 0.05 -2.23
N ASN A 97 -5.68 -0.63 -2.61
CA ASN A 97 -4.32 -0.35 -2.19
C ASN A 97 -3.66 0.50 -3.29
N THR A 98 -3.43 1.77 -3.01
CA THR A 98 -2.96 2.76 -3.98
C THR A 98 -2.11 3.86 -3.30
N SER A 99 -1.93 5.02 -3.92
CA SER A 99 -1.11 6.09 -3.34
C SER A 99 -1.57 7.47 -3.78
N THR A 100 -1.74 8.40 -2.84
CA THR A 100 -2.06 9.82 -3.09
C THR A 100 -1.02 10.53 -3.97
N LEU A 101 0.19 10.01 -4.02
CA LEU A 101 1.28 10.49 -4.88
C LEU A 101 0.84 10.63 -6.36
N PHE A 102 -0.02 9.73 -6.85
CA PHE A 102 -0.46 9.76 -8.26
C PHE A 102 -1.47 10.89 -8.55
N TRP A 103 -2.09 11.43 -7.52
CA TRP A 103 -3.06 12.53 -7.60
C TRP A 103 -2.61 13.79 -6.87
N ARG A 104 -1.29 13.97 -6.65
CA ARG A 104 -0.74 15.17 -5.97
C ARG A 104 -1.13 16.50 -6.61
N GLY A 105 -1.65 16.50 -7.82
CA GLY A 105 -2.26 17.67 -8.46
C GLY A 105 -3.65 18.04 -7.94
N SER A 106 -4.35 17.09 -7.29
CA SER A 106 -5.69 17.23 -6.72
C SER A 106 -5.78 16.87 -5.23
N ILE A 107 -4.75 16.22 -4.70
CA ILE A 107 -4.59 15.84 -3.29
C ILE A 107 -3.31 16.51 -2.78
N ASN A 108 -3.45 17.57 -1.99
CA ASN A 108 -2.30 18.38 -1.55
C ASN A 108 -1.36 17.60 -0.64
N MET A 109 -1.89 16.78 0.28
CA MET A 109 -1.07 15.94 1.15
C MET A 109 -0.32 14.83 0.39
N GLY A 110 -0.67 14.53 -0.85
CA GLY A 110 0.06 13.63 -1.72
C GLY A 110 1.53 14.04 -1.96
N TRP A 111 1.87 15.31 -1.74
CA TRP A 111 3.25 15.78 -1.77
C TRP A 111 4.10 15.29 -0.59
N LEU A 112 3.45 14.95 0.53
CA LEU A 112 4.09 14.44 1.75
C LEU A 112 3.83 12.94 1.99
N GLN A 113 3.26 12.25 0.99
CA GLN A 113 3.08 10.81 1.05
C GLN A 113 4.44 10.08 1.00
N ALA A 114 4.57 8.96 1.71
CA ALA A 114 5.86 8.29 1.92
C ALA A 114 6.60 7.95 0.62
N GLY A 115 5.89 7.53 -0.43
CA GLY A 115 6.49 7.30 -1.76
C GLY A 115 6.85 8.57 -2.53
N ASN A 116 6.50 9.75 -2.01
CA ASN A 116 6.82 11.06 -2.60
C ASN A 116 7.67 11.96 -1.70
N LEU A 117 7.95 11.57 -0.46
CA LEU A 117 8.95 12.28 0.33
C LEU A 117 10.30 12.30 -0.41
N PRO A 118 11.07 13.39 -0.31
CA PRO A 118 12.40 13.41 -0.91
C PRO A 118 13.33 12.39 -0.23
N PRO A 119 14.45 12.03 -0.89
CA PRO A 119 15.36 11.02 -0.38
C PRO A 119 15.86 11.30 1.04
N PHE A 120 16.09 10.22 1.79
CA PHE A 120 16.74 10.23 3.11
C PHE A 120 16.03 11.01 4.21
N VAL A 121 14.74 11.34 4.04
CA VAL A 121 13.87 11.85 5.12
C VAL A 121 13.68 10.76 6.17
N CYS A 122 13.24 9.57 5.75
CA CYS A 122 13.20 8.38 6.60
C CYS A 122 14.33 7.44 6.18
N ARG A 123 15.02 6.82 7.15
CA ARG A 123 16.16 5.92 6.93
C ARG A 123 15.94 4.54 7.54
N SER A 124 14.79 4.34 8.19
CA SER A 124 14.36 3.07 8.78
C SER A 124 12.84 2.96 8.82
N LEU A 125 12.32 1.76 9.06
CA LEU A 125 10.89 1.55 9.27
C LEU A 125 10.41 2.28 10.56
N ASP A 126 11.24 2.32 11.62
CA ASP A 126 10.93 3.09 12.83
C ASP A 126 10.81 4.60 12.57
N ASP A 127 11.59 5.13 11.63
CA ASP A 127 11.46 6.53 11.19
C ASP A 127 10.11 6.78 10.54
N PHE A 128 9.66 5.87 9.70
CA PHE A 128 8.36 5.95 9.07
C PHE A 128 7.23 5.90 10.10
N GLU A 129 7.27 4.93 11.02
CA GLU A 129 6.26 4.81 12.08
C GLU A 129 6.25 6.05 12.99
N GLU A 130 7.44 6.57 13.34
CA GLU A 130 7.56 7.81 14.13
C GLU A 130 6.92 8.99 13.38
N LEU A 131 7.26 9.17 12.10
CA LEU A 131 6.81 10.32 11.32
C LEU A 131 5.31 10.25 11.02
N TYR A 132 4.83 9.11 10.51
CA TYR A 132 3.47 8.98 10.03
C TYR A 132 2.48 8.74 11.16
N TYR A 133 2.76 7.83 12.09
CA TYR A 133 1.79 7.43 13.09
C TYR A 133 1.96 8.19 14.42
N ARG A 134 3.21 8.34 14.91
CA ARG A 134 3.43 8.96 16.24
C ARG A 134 3.43 10.48 16.19
N ARG A 135 3.86 11.10 15.09
CA ARG A 135 3.82 12.58 14.88
C ARG A 135 2.59 13.05 14.11
N GLY A 136 1.74 12.15 13.65
CA GLY A 136 0.44 12.45 13.07
C GLY A 136 0.47 12.97 11.64
N LEU A 137 1.51 12.68 10.85
CA LEU A 137 1.50 13.03 9.42
C LEU A 137 0.39 12.29 8.68
N ASP A 138 0.12 11.04 9.06
CA ASP A 138 -0.94 10.19 8.52
C ASP A 138 -2.33 10.76 8.80
N ASP A 139 -2.53 11.34 9.99
CA ASP A 139 -3.79 12.02 10.36
C ASP A 139 -4.10 13.22 9.47
N LEU A 140 -3.07 13.95 8.99
CA LEU A 140 -3.25 15.07 8.07
C LEU A 140 -3.66 14.59 6.68
N ILE A 141 -3.10 13.46 6.22
CA ILE A 141 -3.51 12.81 4.96
C ILE A 141 -4.95 12.33 5.07
N ALA A 142 -5.27 11.61 6.14
CA ALA A 142 -6.62 11.10 6.39
C ALA A 142 -7.69 12.20 6.35
N LYS A 143 -7.42 13.37 6.97
CA LYS A 143 -8.35 14.52 6.95
C LYS A 143 -8.63 15.03 5.54
N GLU A 144 -7.62 15.15 4.68
CA GLU A 144 -7.84 15.55 3.30
C GLU A 144 -8.62 14.48 2.51
N MET A 145 -8.32 13.21 2.73
CA MET A 145 -8.97 12.11 2.03
C MET A 145 -10.47 12.00 2.39
N GLU A 146 -10.82 12.19 3.67
CA GLU A 146 -12.22 12.25 4.10
C GLU A 146 -13.00 13.40 3.43
N GLU A 147 -12.37 14.57 3.22
CA GLU A 147 -12.98 15.70 2.49
C GLU A 147 -13.19 15.39 0.99
N LYS A 148 -12.52 14.36 0.48
CA LYS A 148 -12.57 13.90 -0.92
C LYS A 148 -13.39 12.61 -1.09
N ASP A 149 -14.30 12.32 -0.16
CA ASP A 149 -15.17 11.12 -0.19
C ASP A 149 -14.42 9.79 -0.18
N ILE A 150 -13.23 9.75 0.43
CA ILE A 150 -12.41 8.56 0.64
C ILE A 150 -12.27 8.29 2.13
N HIS A 151 -12.59 7.08 2.56
CA HIS A 151 -12.20 6.60 3.86
C HIS A 151 -10.77 6.08 3.79
N TYR A 152 -9.91 6.70 4.58
CA TYR A 152 -8.48 6.41 4.65
C TYR A 152 -8.19 5.51 5.84
N PHE A 153 -7.52 4.37 5.62
CA PHE A 153 -7.13 3.48 6.72
C PHE A 153 -5.75 3.83 7.24
N SER A 154 -4.75 3.84 6.38
CA SER A 154 -3.35 4.01 6.77
C SER A 154 -2.43 4.19 5.57
N SER A 155 -1.27 4.81 5.79
CA SER A 155 -0.06 4.58 4.98
C SER A 155 0.62 3.28 5.42
N HIS A 156 1.22 2.55 4.51
CA HIS A 156 1.98 1.34 4.83
C HIS A 156 3.21 1.18 3.95
N SER A 157 4.18 0.40 4.46
CA SER A 157 5.40 0.07 3.74
C SER A 157 5.12 -0.88 2.57
N VAL A 158 5.69 -0.60 1.41
CA VAL A 158 5.71 -1.53 0.27
C VAL A 158 7.14 -1.92 -0.13
N GLY A 159 8.08 -1.76 0.79
CA GLY A 159 9.51 -2.02 0.60
C GLY A 159 10.32 -0.75 0.42
N ASN A 160 11.62 -0.91 0.36
CA ASN A 160 12.55 0.20 0.26
C ASN A 160 12.83 0.57 -1.20
N THR A 161 13.03 1.86 -1.46
CA THR A 161 13.37 2.35 -2.81
C THR A 161 14.86 2.36 -3.00
N TYR A 162 15.30 1.70 -4.07
CA TYR A 162 16.67 1.70 -4.57
C TYR A 162 16.69 2.08 -6.05
N PHE A 163 17.89 2.15 -6.64
CA PHE A 163 18.01 2.17 -8.07
C PHE A 163 19.13 1.23 -8.55
N TRP A 164 19.10 0.90 -9.81
CA TRP A 164 20.02 -0.01 -10.45
C TRP A 164 20.43 0.50 -11.83
N SER A 165 21.60 0.10 -12.27
CA SER A 165 22.25 0.69 -13.42
C SER A 165 23.06 -0.34 -14.24
N LYS A 166 23.19 -0.05 -15.54
CA LYS A 166 24.11 -0.78 -16.45
C LYS A 166 25.58 -0.51 -16.14
N LYS A 167 25.90 0.61 -15.51
CA LYS A 167 27.24 1.07 -15.18
C LYS A 167 27.34 1.34 -13.68
N PRO A 168 28.54 1.22 -13.09
CA PRO A 168 28.71 1.63 -11.70
C PRO A 168 28.37 3.12 -11.55
N ILE A 169 27.59 3.46 -10.53
CA ILE A 169 27.25 4.81 -10.11
C ILE A 169 27.72 4.94 -8.67
N ASN A 170 28.90 5.55 -8.46
CA ASN A 170 29.57 5.54 -7.16
C ASN A 170 29.25 6.76 -6.29
N GLY A 171 28.50 7.74 -6.81
CA GLY A 171 28.10 8.94 -6.12
C GLY A 171 27.25 9.86 -7.02
N VAL A 172 26.83 11.01 -6.50
CA VAL A 172 25.95 11.96 -7.19
C VAL A 172 26.56 12.51 -8.50
N GLU A 173 27.88 12.59 -8.61
CA GLU A 173 28.53 13.10 -9.83
C GLU A 173 28.33 12.18 -11.04
N ASP A 174 28.19 10.86 -10.81
CA ASP A 174 27.96 9.87 -11.86
C ASP A 174 26.53 9.91 -12.42
N LEU A 175 25.65 10.68 -11.81
CA LEU A 175 24.27 10.87 -12.29
C LEU A 175 24.19 11.77 -13.53
N LYS A 176 25.23 12.55 -13.84
CA LYS A 176 25.21 13.43 -15.01
C LYS A 176 25.01 12.68 -16.32
N GLY A 177 23.90 13.00 -17.01
CA GLY A 177 23.53 12.34 -18.27
C GLY A 177 22.97 10.91 -18.12
N PHE A 178 22.78 10.42 -16.89
CA PHE A 178 22.20 9.12 -16.62
C PHE A 178 20.71 9.09 -17.00
N LYS A 179 20.33 8.26 -17.96
CA LYS A 179 18.96 8.10 -18.41
C LYS A 179 18.27 7.05 -17.54
N VAL A 180 17.35 7.49 -16.70
CA VAL A 180 16.80 6.62 -15.67
C VAL A 180 15.26 6.69 -15.63
N ARG A 181 14.64 5.57 -15.38
CA ARG A 181 13.22 5.50 -15.07
C ARG A 181 12.99 5.75 -13.58
N PHE A 182 12.34 6.84 -13.24
CA PHE A 182 11.87 7.14 -11.90
C PHE A 182 10.53 7.90 -11.95
N PHE A 183 9.96 8.18 -10.78
CA PHE A 183 8.73 8.97 -10.61
C PHE A 183 8.79 9.80 -9.32
N GLY A 184 7.88 10.77 -9.19
CA GLY A 184 7.73 11.58 -8.00
C GLY A 184 9.00 12.36 -7.65
N SER A 185 9.24 12.56 -6.35
CA SER A 185 10.42 13.26 -5.84
C SER A 185 11.74 12.63 -6.26
N MET A 186 11.74 11.31 -6.55
CA MET A 186 12.93 10.63 -7.06
C MET A 186 13.33 11.12 -8.46
N SER A 187 12.36 11.32 -9.37
CA SER A 187 12.62 11.95 -10.67
C SER A 187 13.19 13.35 -10.49
N ASP A 188 12.57 14.15 -9.62
CA ASP A 188 12.98 15.52 -9.36
C ASP A 188 14.42 15.56 -8.78
N THR A 189 14.76 14.59 -7.91
CA THR A 189 16.14 14.43 -7.37
C THR A 189 17.13 14.08 -8.47
N MET A 190 16.82 13.09 -9.30
CA MET A 190 17.69 12.67 -10.39
C MET A 190 17.96 13.81 -11.37
N GLU A 191 16.94 14.57 -11.73
CA GLU A 191 17.06 15.75 -12.60
C GLU A 191 17.94 16.83 -11.98
N HIS A 192 17.78 17.10 -10.67
CA HIS A 192 18.59 18.08 -9.95
C HIS A 192 20.09 17.78 -10.04
N PHE A 193 20.48 16.51 -9.97
CA PHE A 193 21.88 16.08 -10.11
C PHE A 193 22.29 15.77 -11.55
N GLY A 194 21.50 16.22 -12.54
CA GLY A 194 21.87 16.18 -13.95
C GLY A 194 21.58 14.89 -14.68
N ALA A 195 20.82 13.96 -14.09
CA ALA A 195 20.27 12.83 -14.81
C ALA A 195 19.10 13.24 -15.72
N SER A 196 18.65 12.32 -16.54
CA SER A 196 17.51 12.50 -17.44
C SER A 196 16.43 11.47 -17.08
N PRO A 197 15.54 11.77 -16.11
CA PRO A 197 14.50 10.85 -15.72
C PRO A 197 13.41 10.76 -16.78
N VAL A 198 12.88 9.56 -16.95
CA VAL A 198 11.76 9.27 -17.85
C VAL A 198 10.73 8.44 -17.09
N MET A 199 9.46 8.80 -17.26
CA MET A 199 8.35 8.00 -16.76
C MET A 199 7.87 7.03 -17.82
N LEU A 200 7.91 5.72 -17.49
CA LEU A 200 7.30 4.69 -18.34
C LEU A 200 6.74 3.57 -17.45
N PRO A 201 5.76 2.79 -17.96
CA PRO A 201 5.19 1.67 -17.24
C PRO A 201 6.24 0.62 -16.86
N HIS A 202 6.09 -0.01 -15.70
CA HIS A 202 7.06 -1.00 -15.21
C HIS A 202 7.37 -2.13 -16.20
N PRO A 203 6.39 -2.74 -16.89
CA PRO A 203 6.67 -3.83 -17.84
C PRO A 203 7.58 -3.44 -19.01
N GLU A 204 7.64 -2.16 -19.36
CA GLU A 204 8.46 -1.65 -20.47
C GLU A 204 9.91 -1.40 -20.06
N THR A 205 10.22 -1.38 -18.76
CA THR A 205 11.52 -1.00 -18.21
C THR A 205 12.65 -1.91 -18.69
N TYR A 206 12.43 -3.23 -18.63
CA TYR A 206 13.44 -4.20 -19.06
C TYR A 206 13.89 -3.96 -20.52
N MET A 207 12.92 -3.86 -21.43
CA MET A 207 13.23 -3.65 -22.86
C MET A 207 13.88 -2.29 -23.12
N ALA A 208 13.44 -1.23 -22.45
CA ALA A 208 14.02 0.09 -22.59
C ALA A 208 15.51 0.11 -22.16
N ILE A 209 15.85 -0.61 -21.08
CA ILE A 209 17.24 -0.76 -20.63
C ILE A 209 18.04 -1.67 -21.59
N ALA A 210 17.49 -2.83 -21.96
CA ALA A 210 18.16 -3.77 -22.86
C ALA A 210 18.52 -3.14 -24.22
N MET A 211 17.61 -2.32 -24.78
CA MET A 211 17.82 -1.59 -26.03
C MET A 211 18.69 -0.33 -25.89
N GLY A 212 19.09 0.05 -24.66
CA GLY A 212 19.94 1.23 -24.41
C GLY A 212 19.21 2.57 -24.47
N THR A 213 17.87 2.58 -24.46
CA THR A 213 17.09 3.80 -24.32
C THR A 213 17.22 4.37 -22.91
N LEU A 214 17.32 3.50 -21.90
CA LEU A 214 17.62 3.83 -20.52
C LEU A 214 18.94 3.20 -20.09
N ASP A 215 19.60 3.83 -19.13
CA ASP A 215 20.82 3.36 -18.47
C ASP A 215 20.51 2.61 -17.16
N GLY A 216 19.31 2.81 -16.62
CA GLY A 216 18.87 2.19 -15.38
C GLY A 216 17.43 2.53 -14.99
N SER A 217 17.04 2.09 -13.82
CA SER A 217 15.70 2.34 -13.24
C SER A 217 15.77 2.30 -11.72
N GLY A 218 14.76 2.85 -11.05
CA GLY A 218 14.63 2.75 -9.62
C GLY A 218 13.17 2.78 -9.18
N THR A 219 12.92 2.09 -8.08
CA THR A 219 11.65 2.03 -7.35
C THR A 219 11.81 1.07 -6.17
N ALA A 220 10.72 0.52 -5.62
CA ALA A 220 10.80 -0.54 -4.62
C ALA A 220 11.61 -1.75 -5.15
N TRP A 221 12.46 -2.27 -4.29
CA TRP A 221 13.47 -3.30 -4.57
C TRP A 221 12.92 -4.54 -5.30
N TRP A 222 11.68 -4.97 -4.99
CA TRP A 222 11.10 -6.19 -5.56
C TRP A 222 10.96 -6.14 -7.08
N LEU A 223 10.87 -4.95 -7.68
CA LEU A 223 10.79 -4.81 -9.13
C LEU A 223 12.09 -5.24 -9.84
N TYR A 224 13.23 -5.07 -9.18
CA TYR A 224 14.53 -5.54 -9.69
C TYR A 224 14.53 -7.06 -9.91
N ARG A 225 13.97 -7.80 -8.94
CA ARG A 225 13.79 -9.26 -9.01
C ARG A 225 12.69 -9.65 -9.99
N ASP A 226 11.48 -9.07 -9.84
CA ASP A 226 10.28 -9.54 -10.52
C ASP A 226 10.34 -9.31 -12.04
N LEU A 227 11.01 -8.26 -12.49
CA LEU A 227 11.28 -7.98 -13.90
C LEU A 227 12.65 -8.48 -14.38
N LYS A 228 13.37 -9.23 -13.57
CA LYS A 228 14.72 -9.74 -13.85
C LYS A 228 15.69 -8.65 -14.32
N LEU A 229 15.59 -7.47 -13.73
CA LEU A 229 16.41 -6.33 -14.14
C LEU A 229 17.90 -6.54 -13.85
N TYR A 230 18.25 -7.50 -13.00
CA TYR A 230 19.62 -7.94 -12.77
C TYR A 230 20.33 -8.45 -14.05
N GLU A 231 19.57 -8.96 -15.03
CA GLU A 231 20.14 -9.41 -16.31
C GLU A 231 20.67 -8.24 -17.16
N VAL A 232 20.12 -7.04 -16.99
CA VAL A 232 20.44 -5.84 -17.79
C VAL A 232 21.04 -4.69 -16.98
N CYS A 233 20.95 -4.73 -15.66
CA CYS A 233 21.51 -3.77 -14.71
C CYS A 233 22.26 -4.50 -13.59
N PRO A 234 23.53 -4.85 -13.78
CA PRO A 234 24.30 -5.62 -12.80
C PRO A 234 24.72 -4.82 -11.56
N TYR A 235 24.47 -3.51 -11.51
CA TYR A 235 24.80 -2.67 -10.36
C TYR A 235 23.54 -2.24 -9.64
N PHE A 236 23.44 -2.58 -8.35
CA PHE A 236 22.36 -2.19 -7.45
C PHE A 236 22.91 -1.14 -6.47
N ILE A 237 22.26 0.03 -6.41
CA ILE A 237 22.82 1.18 -5.73
C ILE A 237 22.00 1.48 -4.46
N GLY A 238 22.71 1.53 -3.34
CA GLY A 238 22.24 1.89 -2.00
C GLY A 238 23.07 2.98 -1.33
N PRO A 239 22.74 3.30 -0.09
CA PRO A 239 21.62 2.75 0.69
C PRO A 239 20.26 3.11 0.07
N ALA A 240 19.18 2.52 0.62
CA ALA A 240 17.83 2.87 0.16
C ALA A 240 17.57 4.38 0.26
N TRP A 241 17.01 4.96 -0.80
CA TRP A 241 16.74 6.40 -0.89
C TRP A 241 15.43 6.81 -0.21
N GLN A 242 14.46 5.90 -0.17
CA GLN A 242 13.25 6.01 0.65
C GLN A 242 13.08 4.74 1.48
N VAL A 243 12.85 4.88 2.75
CA VAL A 243 12.66 3.79 3.71
C VAL A 243 11.43 4.11 4.58
N PRO A 244 10.31 3.46 4.29
CA PRO A 244 10.00 2.69 3.09
C PRO A 244 9.49 3.57 1.94
N GLN A 245 9.34 3.00 0.76
CA GLN A 245 8.34 3.47 -0.19
C GLN A 245 6.97 3.16 0.40
N GLY A 246 6.08 4.14 0.44
CA GLY A 246 4.75 3.96 1.01
C GLY A 246 3.67 3.87 -0.04
N MET A 247 2.65 3.09 0.28
CA MET A 247 1.32 3.13 -0.34
C MET A 247 0.27 3.31 0.76
N GLU A 248 -0.98 3.33 0.37
CA GLU A 248 -2.09 3.59 1.28
C GLU A 248 -3.24 2.60 1.01
N LEU A 249 -4.02 2.31 2.04
CA LEU A 249 -5.25 1.52 1.93
C LEU A 249 -6.46 2.47 2.05
N TRP A 250 -7.29 2.48 1.03
CA TRP A 250 -8.47 3.35 0.91
C TRP A 250 -9.75 2.57 0.72
N ALA A 251 -10.86 3.10 1.24
CA ALA A 251 -12.19 2.67 0.83
C ALA A 251 -13.01 3.84 0.29
N SER A 252 -13.98 3.54 -0.58
CA SER A 252 -15.05 4.47 -0.90
C SER A 252 -15.76 4.89 0.38
N LYS A 253 -15.79 6.19 0.68
CA LYS A 253 -16.47 6.69 1.89
C LYS A 253 -17.95 6.27 1.91
N LYS A 254 -18.60 6.27 0.75
CA LYS A 254 -19.97 5.81 0.62
C LYS A 254 -20.15 4.33 0.99
N ALA A 255 -19.23 3.47 0.58
CA ALA A 255 -19.26 2.05 0.93
C ALA A 255 -18.95 1.84 2.43
N TRP A 256 -17.97 2.58 2.94
CA TRP A 256 -17.58 2.55 4.34
C TRP A 256 -18.70 2.99 5.28
N ASP A 257 -19.32 4.14 5.00
CA ASP A 257 -20.38 4.70 5.82
C ASP A 257 -21.62 3.79 5.87
N ALA A 258 -21.87 3.02 4.80
CA ALA A 258 -22.97 2.06 4.72
C ALA A 258 -22.70 0.74 5.48
N LEU A 259 -21.47 0.47 5.92
CA LEU A 259 -21.20 -0.73 6.72
C LEU A 259 -21.82 -0.63 8.12
N PRO A 260 -22.37 -1.72 8.66
CA PRO A 260 -22.62 -1.87 10.09
C PRO A 260 -21.35 -1.69 10.92
N ASP A 261 -21.48 -1.18 12.14
CA ASP A 261 -20.36 -0.82 13.00
C ASP A 261 -19.44 -2.02 13.32
N ASP A 262 -20.01 -3.20 13.51
CA ASP A 262 -19.24 -4.42 13.74
C ASP A 262 -18.40 -4.85 12.51
N LEU A 263 -18.88 -4.59 11.28
CA LEU A 263 -18.11 -4.81 10.08
C LEU A 263 -17.02 -3.75 9.89
N LYS A 264 -17.28 -2.50 10.27
CA LYS A 264 -16.25 -1.45 10.30
C LYS A 264 -15.09 -1.81 11.24
N GLU A 265 -15.40 -2.33 12.42
CA GLU A 265 -14.40 -2.80 13.37
C GLU A 265 -13.56 -3.94 12.79
N ILE A 266 -14.19 -4.94 12.18
CA ILE A 266 -13.50 -6.06 11.51
C ILE A 266 -12.57 -5.59 10.42
N VAL A 267 -13.02 -4.68 9.53
CA VAL A 267 -12.19 -4.16 8.43
C VAL A 267 -11.04 -3.31 8.97
N THR A 268 -11.28 -2.49 9.99
CA THR A 268 -10.25 -1.67 10.63
C THR A 268 -9.14 -2.53 11.25
N GLU A 269 -9.51 -3.60 11.98
CA GLU A 269 -8.52 -4.52 12.55
C GLU A 269 -7.77 -5.31 11.47
N ALA A 270 -8.47 -5.71 10.39
CA ALA A 270 -7.84 -6.36 9.27
C ALA A 270 -6.88 -5.42 8.51
N ALA A 271 -7.20 -4.12 8.41
CA ALA A 271 -6.32 -3.12 7.81
C ALA A 271 -5.02 -2.92 8.62
N LYS A 272 -5.09 -2.89 9.93
CA LYS A 272 -3.88 -2.84 10.79
C LYS A 272 -3.00 -4.07 10.58
N GLN A 273 -3.60 -5.25 10.47
CA GLN A 273 -2.86 -6.48 10.19
C GLN A 273 -2.26 -6.47 8.78
N PHE A 274 -2.98 -5.91 7.80
CA PHE A 274 -2.50 -5.72 6.43
C PHE A 274 -1.19 -4.90 6.38
N ASP A 275 -1.13 -3.79 7.13
CA ASP A 275 0.06 -2.94 7.21
C ASP A 275 1.25 -3.69 7.82
N ALA A 276 1.02 -4.39 8.94
CA ALA A 276 2.04 -5.20 9.61
C ALA A 276 2.54 -6.35 8.72
N ASP A 277 1.64 -7.05 8.04
CA ASP A 277 1.99 -8.13 7.13
C ASP A 277 2.77 -7.62 5.92
N TYR A 278 2.39 -6.45 5.38
CA TYR A 278 3.11 -5.86 4.26
C TYR A 278 4.56 -5.51 4.63
N ALA A 279 4.75 -4.84 5.77
CA ALA A 279 6.09 -4.49 6.26
C ALA A 279 6.95 -5.74 6.49
N ARG A 280 6.41 -6.73 7.19
CA ARG A 280 7.10 -8.00 7.47
C ARG A 280 7.47 -8.76 6.20
N VAL A 281 6.54 -8.92 5.26
CA VAL A 281 6.78 -9.64 4.00
C VAL A 281 7.82 -8.89 3.15
N CYS A 282 7.77 -7.56 3.12
CA CYS A 282 8.77 -6.77 2.41
C CYS A 282 10.17 -6.98 2.99
N GLU A 283 10.33 -6.93 4.31
CA GLU A 283 11.62 -7.12 4.98
C GLU A 283 12.19 -8.53 4.73
N GLU A 284 11.36 -9.56 4.95
CA GLU A 284 11.75 -10.96 4.72
C GLU A 284 12.19 -11.20 3.26
N GLN A 285 11.42 -10.71 2.30
CA GLN A 285 11.70 -10.92 0.88
C GLN A 285 12.86 -10.07 0.34
N GLU A 286 13.08 -8.89 0.93
CA GLU A 286 14.23 -8.05 0.60
C GLU A 286 15.54 -8.73 1.03
N HIS A 287 15.56 -9.27 2.24
CA HIS A 287 16.72 -10.03 2.73
C HIS A 287 17.04 -11.22 1.79
N LEU A 288 16.03 -12.01 1.42
CA LEU A 288 16.20 -13.13 0.49
C LEU A 288 16.68 -12.67 -0.91
N MET A 289 16.29 -11.49 -1.34
CA MET A 289 16.78 -10.92 -2.61
C MET A 289 18.29 -10.61 -2.55
N PHE A 290 18.75 -10.00 -1.47
CA PHE A 290 20.19 -9.70 -1.31
C PHE A 290 21.06 -10.97 -1.27
N GLU A 291 20.55 -12.08 -0.72
CA GLU A 291 21.24 -13.37 -0.75
C GLU A 291 21.44 -13.91 -2.18
N GLN A 292 20.60 -13.50 -3.13
CA GLN A 292 20.68 -13.94 -4.54
C GLN A 292 21.65 -13.10 -5.39
N PHE A 293 22.21 -12.01 -4.87
CA PHE A 293 23.07 -11.11 -5.65
C PHE A 293 24.30 -11.79 -6.22
N GLU A 294 24.92 -12.71 -5.46
CA GLU A 294 26.06 -13.48 -5.96
C GLU A 294 25.68 -14.36 -7.16
N GLU A 295 24.54 -15.07 -7.08
CA GLU A 295 24.03 -15.92 -8.16
C GLU A 295 23.71 -15.10 -9.41
N TRP A 296 23.14 -13.89 -9.24
CA TRP A 296 22.79 -13.02 -10.36
C TRP A 296 23.96 -12.22 -10.93
N GLY A 297 25.14 -12.26 -10.27
CA GLY A 297 26.28 -11.42 -10.62
C GLY A 297 26.01 -9.94 -10.34
N THR A 298 25.13 -9.63 -9.41
CA THR A 298 24.78 -8.26 -9.01
C THR A 298 25.84 -7.70 -8.07
N THR A 299 26.35 -6.51 -8.39
CA THR A 299 27.27 -5.77 -7.52
C THR A 299 26.48 -4.70 -6.75
N TYR A 300 26.51 -4.77 -5.42
CA TYR A 300 25.96 -3.72 -4.56
C TYR A 300 26.99 -2.59 -4.41
N ILE A 301 26.56 -1.36 -4.68
CA ILE A 301 27.36 -0.14 -4.49
C ILE A 301 26.66 0.71 -3.43
N GLU A 302 27.30 0.91 -2.31
CA GLU A 302 26.80 1.73 -1.22
C GLU A 302 27.42 3.12 -1.26
N TRP A 303 26.58 4.14 -1.34
CA TRP A 303 27.03 5.53 -1.29
C TRP A 303 27.40 5.95 0.13
N GLY A 304 28.45 6.76 0.21
CA GLY A 304 28.93 7.27 1.48
C GLY A 304 28.08 8.42 2.05
N LYS A 305 28.35 8.75 3.30
CA LYS A 305 27.66 9.85 4.01
C LYS A 305 27.76 11.18 3.28
N GLU A 306 28.84 11.46 2.58
CA GLU A 306 29.03 12.71 1.84
C GLU A 306 27.98 12.90 0.74
N ASP A 307 27.71 11.86 -0.08
CA ASP A 307 26.68 11.91 -1.12
C ASP A 307 25.27 12.00 -0.52
N ILE A 308 25.03 11.28 0.57
CA ILE A 308 23.74 11.34 1.30
C ILE A 308 23.50 12.77 1.83
N ASP A 309 24.48 13.35 2.51
CA ASP A 309 24.38 14.71 3.05
C ASP A 309 24.20 15.75 1.92
N ARG A 310 24.85 15.56 0.79
CA ARG A 310 24.65 16.43 -0.38
C ARG A 310 23.20 16.34 -0.88
N ILE A 311 22.66 15.15 -1.04
CA ILE A 311 21.25 15.00 -1.47
C ILE A 311 20.30 15.65 -0.48
N VAL A 312 20.51 15.45 0.83
CA VAL A 312 19.67 16.06 1.86
C VAL A 312 19.74 17.58 1.80
N ASN A 313 20.95 18.17 1.75
CA ASN A 313 21.13 19.61 1.84
C ASN A 313 20.85 20.34 0.53
N GLU A 314 21.25 19.77 -0.62
CA GLU A 314 21.12 20.42 -1.92
C GLU A 314 19.74 20.18 -2.55
N PHE A 315 19.06 19.06 -2.21
CA PHE A 315 17.76 18.73 -2.77
C PHE A 315 16.65 18.55 -1.73
N SER A 316 16.79 17.64 -0.76
CA SER A 316 15.64 17.22 0.05
C SER A 316 15.08 18.34 0.92
N LEU A 317 15.92 19.13 1.58
CA LEU A 317 15.48 20.29 2.36
C LEU A 317 14.91 21.39 1.48
N PRO A 318 15.57 21.87 0.41
CA PRO A 318 14.99 22.84 -0.52
C PRO A 318 13.67 22.38 -1.17
N TYR A 319 13.52 21.08 -1.42
CA TYR A 319 12.29 20.50 -1.96
C TYR A 319 11.13 20.62 -0.96
N LEU A 320 11.38 20.33 0.34
CA LEU A 320 10.41 20.53 1.41
C LEU A 320 10.04 22.02 1.57
N ASP A 321 11.03 22.93 1.48
CA ASP A 321 10.78 24.38 1.48
C ASP A 321 9.87 24.81 0.32
N LYS A 322 10.11 24.27 -0.86
CA LYS A 322 9.29 24.55 -2.04
C LYS A 322 7.87 24.02 -1.87
N ILE A 323 7.68 22.80 -1.32
CA ILE A 323 6.34 22.28 -1.02
C ILE A 323 5.60 23.21 -0.05
N ASP A 324 6.26 23.71 0.99
CA ASP A 324 5.66 24.65 1.94
C ASP A 324 5.25 25.96 1.27
N GLN A 325 6.13 26.53 0.44
CA GLN A 325 5.86 27.78 -0.27
C GLN A 325 4.75 27.66 -1.32
N ASP A 326 4.74 26.60 -2.12
CA ASP A 326 3.85 26.47 -3.27
C ASP A 326 2.47 25.89 -2.87
N ILE A 327 2.46 24.94 -1.95
CA ILE A 327 1.28 24.18 -1.54
C ILE A 327 0.87 24.55 -0.11
N GLY A 328 1.81 24.58 0.84
CA GLY A 328 1.56 24.91 2.25
C GLY A 328 0.96 26.30 2.41
N ALA A 329 1.34 27.26 1.58
CA ALA A 329 0.73 28.60 1.54
C ALA A 329 -0.78 28.59 1.23
N LYS A 330 -1.29 27.52 0.61
CA LYS A 330 -2.70 27.35 0.21
C LYS A 330 -3.44 26.34 1.07
N ASP A 331 -2.73 25.36 1.63
CA ASP A 331 -3.28 24.30 2.49
C ASP A 331 -2.49 24.21 3.80
N PRO A 332 -3.07 24.67 4.93
CA PRO A 332 -2.38 24.64 6.22
C PRO A 332 -1.95 23.24 6.69
N ARG A 333 -2.60 22.18 6.20
CA ARG A 333 -2.21 20.80 6.50
C ARG A 333 -0.83 20.48 5.94
N VAL A 334 -0.56 20.92 4.71
CA VAL A 334 0.75 20.74 4.07
C VAL A 334 1.84 21.50 4.80
N ALA A 335 1.56 22.77 5.18
CA ALA A 335 2.50 23.57 5.98
C ALA A 335 2.83 22.90 7.32
N GLU A 336 1.81 22.40 8.04
CA GLU A 336 2.02 21.65 9.28
C GLU A 336 2.78 20.35 9.04
N GLY A 337 2.43 19.63 7.98
CA GLY A 337 3.14 18.40 7.58
C GLY A 337 4.62 18.63 7.29
N VAL A 338 4.97 19.66 6.52
CA VAL A 338 6.38 20.03 6.26
C VAL A 338 7.10 20.37 7.57
N LYS A 339 6.46 21.09 8.48
CA LYS A 339 7.03 21.40 9.79
C LYS A 339 7.28 20.14 10.61
N ILE A 340 6.34 19.19 10.62
CA ILE A 340 6.49 17.88 11.28
C ILE A 340 7.69 17.14 10.69
N VAL A 341 7.79 17.05 9.37
CA VAL A 341 8.90 16.38 8.67
C VAL A 341 10.24 16.98 9.04
N LYS A 342 10.38 18.30 8.97
CA LYS A 342 11.65 18.99 9.30
C LYS A 342 12.04 18.82 10.76
N GLN A 343 11.07 18.94 11.69
CA GLN A 343 11.33 18.72 13.10
C GLN A 343 11.74 17.28 13.38
N PHE A 344 11.11 16.31 12.73
CA PHE A 344 11.51 14.91 12.79
C PHE A 344 12.97 14.72 12.35
N MET A 345 13.36 15.28 11.19
CA MET A 345 14.73 15.16 10.69
C MET A 345 15.77 15.77 11.65
N LYS A 346 15.43 16.88 12.32
CA LYS A 346 16.27 17.48 13.37
C LYS A 346 16.40 16.56 14.58
N ASP A 347 15.29 16.06 15.10
CA ASP A 347 15.27 15.19 16.29
C ASP A 347 16.04 13.89 16.07
N ARG A 348 16.08 13.40 14.83
CA ARG A 348 16.87 12.23 14.41
C ARG A 348 18.35 12.57 14.13
N GLY A 349 18.74 13.85 14.12
CA GLY A 349 20.09 14.28 13.78
C GLY A 349 20.46 14.10 12.32
N TYR A 350 19.47 14.09 11.43
CA TYR A 350 19.68 14.00 9.98
C TYR A 350 20.00 15.35 9.35
N ILE A 351 19.62 16.40 10.03
CA ILE A 351 19.91 17.81 9.70
C ILE A 351 20.23 18.59 10.99
N GLU A 352 20.85 19.79 10.84
CA GLU A 352 21.16 20.72 11.93
C GLU A 352 19.93 21.47 12.48
#